data_807a000a36eeda935e92f6e57a8b8f95
#
_entry.id   807a000a36eeda935e92f6e57a8b8f95
#
_cell.length_a   1.000
_cell.length_b   1.000
_cell.length_c   1.000
_cell.angle_alpha   90.00
_cell.angle_beta   90.00
_cell.angle_gamma   90.00
#
_symmetry.space_group_name_H-M   'P 1'
#
loop_
_entity.id
_entity.type
_entity.pdbx_description
1 polymer ?
#
loop_
_entity_poly.entity_id
_entity_poly.type
_entity_poly.pdbx_seq_one_letter_code
_entity_poly.pdbx_strand_id
1 'polypeptide(L)'
;MKPLIVNCHTGEDLYVEGVERMRKSAEELGYEVYTEEMSSKGSWTANCAFKPKFLTSCVARFGRPLVWVDADAVLYKPLEHLECPYIEFAVAWDPLLPFKSFASGVVYLAATPASHRILEEWGDACNKAVRGKSREWDQVTLYKVWKKMKDPPVTKILPQGYVKIFDHPWRGDELQVEYVRHYQFSRQIKRKAKAS
;
A
#
# COMPACT_ATOMS: atom_id res chain seq x y z
N MET A 1 -11.54 16.17 -4.96
CA MET A 1 -11.14 15.38 -6.17
C MET A 1 -10.72 14.00 -5.69
N LYS A 2 -11.27 12.93 -6.31
CA LYS A 2 -10.86 11.56 -5.99
C LYS A 2 -9.39 11.32 -6.37
N PRO A 3 -8.60 10.66 -5.52
CA PRO A 3 -7.23 10.30 -5.86
C PRO A 3 -7.21 9.26 -6.99
N LEU A 4 -6.12 9.22 -7.76
CA LEU A 4 -5.84 8.13 -8.71
C LEU A 4 -5.39 6.91 -7.92
N ILE A 5 -6.03 5.77 -8.13
CA ILE A 5 -5.56 4.49 -7.59
C ILE A 5 -4.39 4.01 -8.45
N VAL A 6 -3.29 3.64 -7.81
CA VAL A 6 -2.10 3.14 -8.50
C VAL A 6 -1.61 1.82 -7.90
N ASN A 7 -1.12 0.94 -8.76
CA ASN A 7 -0.56 -0.35 -8.37
C ASN A 7 0.53 -0.77 -9.35
N CYS A 8 1.52 -1.54 -8.90
CA CYS A 8 2.35 -2.36 -9.76
C CYS A 8 2.41 -3.80 -9.22
N HIS A 9 2.50 -4.76 -10.12
CA HIS A 9 2.46 -6.18 -9.79
C HIS A 9 3.41 -6.97 -10.71
N THR A 10 3.78 -8.14 -10.27
CA THR A 10 4.49 -9.11 -11.11
C THR A 10 3.50 -9.93 -11.93
N GLY A 11 3.96 -10.50 -13.04
CA GLY A 11 3.11 -11.19 -14.02
C GLY A 11 2.64 -12.60 -13.61
N GLU A 12 2.76 -12.99 -12.34
CA GLU A 12 2.18 -14.27 -11.88
C GLU A 12 0.65 -14.20 -11.92
N ASP A 13 0.00 -15.22 -12.45
CA ASP A 13 -1.45 -15.31 -12.71
C ASP A 13 -2.29 -14.83 -11.52
N LEU A 14 -1.93 -15.22 -10.30
CA LEU A 14 -2.66 -14.83 -9.10
C LEU A 14 -2.66 -13.31 -8.86
N TYR A 15 -1.55 -12.63 -9.17
CA TYR A 15 -1.46 -11.16 -9.05
C TYR A 15 -2.18 -10.47 -10.20
N VAL A 16 -2.10 -11.01 -11.41
CA VAL A 16 -2.83 -10.50 -12.58
C VAL A 16 -4.34 -10.55 -12.32
N GLU A 17 -4.88 -11.70 -11.92
CA GLU A 17 -6.29 -11.84 -11.54
C GLU A 17 -6.68 -10.93 -10.38
N GLY A 18 -5.79 -10.75 -9.40
CA GLY A 18 -6.00 -9.88 -8.25
C GLY A 18 -6.14 -8.43 -8.65
N VAL A 19 -5.24 -7.94 -9.50
CA VAL A 19 -5.26 -6.57 -10.01
C VAL A 19 -6.54 -6.30 -10.80
N GLU A 20 -7.01 -7.23 -11.62
CA GLU A 20 -8.27 -7.07 -12.36
C GLU A 20 -9.47 -6.97 -11.41
N ARG A 21 -9.50 -7.76 -10.32
CA ARG A 21 -10.55 -7.63 -9.29
C ARG A 21 -10.46 -6.31 -8.54
N MET A 22 -9.25 -5.87 -8.17
CA MET A 22 -9.02 -4.58 -7.52
C MET A 22 -9.47 -3.44 -8.43
N ARG A 23 -9.05 -3.45 -9.71
CA ARG A 23 -9.44 -2.46 -10.72
C ARG A 23 -10.96 -2.39 -10.85
N LYS A 24 -11.63 -3.51 -11.10
CA LYS A 24 -13.09 -3.56 -11.25
C LYS A 24 -13.81 -2.97 -10.06
N SER A 25 -13.44 -3.36 -8.84
CA SER A 25 -14.06 -2.85 -7.62
C SER A 25 -13.83 -1.34 -7.42
N ALA A 26 -12.67 -0.84 -7.81
CA ALA A 26 -12.35 0.59 -7.75
C ALA A 26 -13.12 1.41 -8.79
N GLU A 27 -13.20 0.94 -10.03
CA GLU A 27 -13.93 1.58 -11.13
C GLU A 27 -15.44 1.61 -10.85
N GLU A 28 -16.01 0.55 -10.28
CA GLU A 28 -17.42 0.52 -9.82
C GLU A 28 -17.72 1.60 -8.77
N LEU A 29 -16.72 1.99 -7.97
CA LEU A 29 -16.80 3.09 -7.00
C LEU A 29 -16.43 4.46 -7.62
N GLY A 30 -16.17 4.51 -8.92
CA GLY A 30 -15.87 5.73 -9.68
C GLY A 30 -14.47 6.27 -9.49
N TYR A 31 -13.47 5.40 -9.22
CA TYR A 31 -12.05 5.75 -9.21
C TYR A 31 -11.40 5.46 -10.56
N GLU A 32 -10.48 6.33 -10.96
CA GLU A 32 -9.53 6.01 -12.02
C GLU A 32 -8.45 5.10 -11.46
N VAL A 33 -7.99 4.12 -12.27
CA VAL A 33 -6.98 3.14 -11.87
C VAL A 33 -5.85 3.09 -12.89
N TYR A 34 -4.61 3.20 -12.41
CA TYR A 34 -3.39 2.96 -13.19
C TYR A 34 -2.64 1.78 -12.60
N THR A 35 -2.39 0.77 -13.41
CA THR A 35 -1.62 -0.40 -13.02
C THR A 35 -0.49 -0.66 -14.01
N GLU A 36 0.63 -1.19 -13.52
CA GLU A 36 1.79 -1.52 -14.33
C GLU A 36 2.32 -2.90 -13.95
N GLU A 37 2.54 -3.76 -14.95
CA GLU A 37 3.27 -4.99 -14.75
C GLU A 37 4.76 -4.70 -14.66
N MET A 38 5.42 -5.27 -13.66
CA MET A 38 6.85 -5.15 -13.47
C MET A 38 7.55 -6.51 -13.49
N SER A 39 8.78 -6.56 -13.96
CA SER A 39 9.61 -7.74 -13.81
C SER A 39 9.93 -8.00 -12.33
N SER A 40 9.88 -9.27 -11.92
CA SER A 40 10.26 -9.67 -10.55
C SER A 40 11.67 -9.20 -10.20
N LYS A 41 11.84 -8.72 -8.98
CA LYS A 41 13.13 -8.29 -8.42
C LYS A 41 13.87 -9.42 -7.71
N GLY A 42 13.46 -10.69 -7.95
CA GLY A 42 14.11 -11.89 -7.45
C GLY A 42 13.68 -12.36 -6.05
N SER A 43 12.95 -11.56 -5.31
CA SER A 43 12.35 -11.97 -4.04
C SER A 43 11.12 -11.14 -3.69
N TRP A 44 10.24 -11.70 -2.85
CA TRP A 44 9.06 -10.98 -2.36
C TRP A 44 9.44 -9.66 -1.66
N THR A 45 10.46 -9.67 -0.79
CA THR A 45 10.92 -8.45 -0.11
C THR A 45 11.42 -7.40 -1.09
N ALA A 46 12.14 -7.81 -2.14
CA ALA A 46 12.63 -6.87 -3.16
C ALA A 46 11.48 -6.34 -4.04
N ASN A 47 10.46 -7.15 -4.33
CA ASN A 47 9.25 -6.71 -5.03
C ASN A 47 8.50 -5.66 -4.20
N CYS A 48 8.29 -5.91 -2.90
CA CYS A 48 7.67 -4.93 -2.00
C CYS A 48 8.49 -3.63 -1.88
N ALA A 49 9.82 -3.74 -1.82
CA ALA A 49 10.73 -2.60 -1.74
C ALA A 49 10.71 -1.69 -3.00
N PHE A 50 10.14 -2.15 -4.10
CA PHE A 50 9.98 -1.35 -5.32
C PHE A 50 8.84 -0.33 -5.22
N LYS A 51 7.88 -0.54 -4.31
CA LYS A 51 6.70 0.31 -4.12
C LYS A 51 7.01 1.82 -4.04
N PRO A 52 7.91 2.31 -3.16
CA PRO A 52 8.19 3.75 -3.10
C PRO A 52 8.75 4.30 -4.42
N LYS A 53 9.62 3.56 -5.12
CA LYS A 53 10.14 3.98 -6.42
C LYS A 53 9.03 4.12 -7.47
N PHE A 54 8.13 3.16 -7.54
CA PHE A 54 6.97 3.21 -8.42
C PHE A 54 6.07 4.41 -8.09
N LEU A 55 5.78 4.63 -6.81
CA LEU A 55 4.98 5.76 -6.35
C LEU A 55 5.63 7.11 -6.69
N THR A 56 6.95 7.25 -6.55
CA THR A 56 7.69 8.45 -6.98
C THR A 56 7.49 8.72 -8.46
N SER A 57 7.59 7.68 -9.31
CA SER A 57 7.35 7.79 -10.74
C SER A 57 5.91 8.20 -11.05
N CYS A 58 4.94 7.66 -10.34
CA CYS A 58 3.52 8.01 -10.50
C CYS A 58 3.23 9.46 -10.08
N VAL A 59 3.78 9.93 -8.94
CA VAL A 59 3.60 11.33 -8.51
C VAL A 59 4.17 12.29 -9.54
N ALA A 60 5.36 12.01 -10.07
CA ALA A 60 5.98 12.82 -11.11
C ALA A 60 5.18 12.82 -12.42
N ARG A 61 4.62 11.67 -12.80
CA ARG A 61 3.87 11.51 -14.05
C ARG A 61 2.50 12.18 -14.01
N PHE A 62 1.76 12.02 -12.92
CA PHE A 62 0.35 12.41 -12.86
C PHE A 62 0.11 13.76 -12.19
N GLY A 63 1.01 14.24 -11.34
CA GLY A 63 0.92 15.55 -10.68
C GLY A 63 -0.36 15.78 -9.86
N ARG A 64 -0.98 14.68 -9.37
CA ARG A 64 -2.25 14.68 -8.62
C ARG A 64 -2.18 13.72 -7.44
N PRO A 65 -3.11 13.83 -6.47
CA PRO A 65 -3.16 12.88 -5.36
C PRO A 65 -3.31 11.43 -5.83
N LEU A 66 -2.52 10.54 -5.24
CA LEU A 66 -2.49 9.12 -5.52
C LEU A 66 -2.89 8.31 -4.29
N VAL A 67 -3.45 7.13 -4.51
CA VAL A 67 -3.56 6.10 -3.49
C VAL A 67 -3.01 4.78 -4.03
N TRP A 68 -1.99 4.26 -3.37
CA TRP A 68 -1.56 2.89 -3.58
C TRP A 68 -2.57 1.93 -2.96
N VAL A 69 -2.92 0.90 -3.71
CA VAL A 69 -3.73 -0.23 -3.22
C VAL A 69 -3.03 -1.51 -3.67
N ASP A 70 -2.79 -2.44 -2.73
CA ASP A 70 -2.12 -3.71 -3.05
C ASP A 70 -2.91 -4.53 -4.09
N ALA A 71 -2.20 -5.28 -4.92
CA ALA A 71 -2.75 -6.11 -6.01
C ALA A 71 -3.76 -7.17 -5.52
N ASP A 72 -3.68 -7.55 -4.27
CA ASP A 72 -4.55 -8.54 -3.65
C ASP A 72 -5.76 -7.94 -2.92
N ALA A 73 -6.03 -6.66 -3.14
CA ALA A 73 -7.11 -5.95 -2.47
C ALA A 73 -8.40 -5.91 -3.30
N VAL A 74 -9.52 -5.71 -2.61
CA VAL A 74 -10.83 -5.39 -3.20
C VAL A 74 -11.44 -4.25 -2.42
N LEU A 75 -11.97 -3.24 -3.12
CA LEU A 75 -12.65 -2.10 -2.52
C LEU A 75 -14.14 -2.41 -2.36
N TYR A 76 -14.67 -2.11 -1.18
CA TYR A 76 -16.09 -2.30 -0.86
C TYR A 76 -16.85 -0.98 -0.66
N LYS A 77 -16.13 0.10 -0.38
CA LYS A 77 -16.70 1.44 -0.16
C LYS A 77 -15.77 2.53 -0.70
N PRO A 78 -16.33 3.72 -1.03
CA PRO A 78 -15.54 4.88 -1.40
C PRO A 78 -14.51 5.23 -0.33
N LEU A 79 -13.33 5.68 -0.76
CA LEU A 79 -12.20 6.06 0.11
C LEU A 79 -12.35 7.53 0.59
N GLU A 80 -13.50 7.89 1.11
CA GLU A 80 -13.91 9.25 1.49
C GLU A 80 -12.95 9.95 2.46
N HIS A 81 -12.28 9.17 3.31
CA HIS A 81 -11.28 9.71 4.24
C HIS A 81 -10.06 10.32 3.53
N LEU A 82 -9.86 10.02 2.25
CA LEU A 82 -8.75 10.49 1.44
C LEU A 82 -9.10 11.72 0.58
N GLU A 83 -10.34 12.17 0.62
CA GLU A 83 -10.80 13.31 -0.18
C GLU A 83 -10.62 14.67 0.53
N CYS A 84 -9.85 14.70 1.61
CA CYS A 84 -9.57 15.90 2.38
C CYS A 84 -8.34 16.65 1.81
N PRO A 85 -8.46 17.94 1.45
CA PRO A 85 -7.39 18.69 0.75
C PRO A 85 -6.16 18.98 1.62
N TYR A 86 -6.28 18.83 2.93
CA TYR A 86 -5.19 19.16 3.89
C TYR A 86 -4.32 17.97 4.25
N ILE A 87 -4.64 16.77 3.77
CA ILE A 87 -3.87 15.56 4.06
C ILE A 87 -2.79 15.43 3.00
N GLU A 88 -1.54 15.27 3.43
CA GLU A 88 -0.41 15.01 2.53
C GLU A 88 -0.06 13.53 2.45
N PHE A 89 -0.31 12.79 3.54
CA PHE A 89 -0.03 11.38 3.67
C PHE A 89 -1.13 10.69 4.49
N ALA A 90 -1.59 9.51 4.08
CA ALA A 90 -2.49 8.73 4.92
C ALA A 90 -2.19 7.24 4.83
N VAL A 91 -2.30 6.55 5.97
CA VAL A 91 -1.99 5.14 6.13
C VAL A 91 -2.70 4.59 7.37
N ALA A 92 -3.02 3.31 7.41
CA ALA A 92 -3.55 2.66 8.61
C ALA A 92 -2.43 2.05 9.47
N TRP A 93 -2.72 1.81 10.75
CA TRP A 93 -1.87 0.95 11.60
C TRP A 93 -2.00 -0.51 11.17
N ASP A 94 -0.89 -1.25 11.23
CA ASP A 94 -0.91 -2.69 11.00
C ASP A 94 -1.56 -3.39 12.22
N PRO A 95 -2.68 -4.12 12.02
CA PRO A 95 -3.36 -4.79 13.11
C PRO A 95 -2.71 -6.12 13.52
N LEU A 96 -1.78 -6.64 12.72
CA LEU A 96 -1.23 -7.98 12.88
C LEU A 96 0.13 -8.00 13.58
N LEU A 97 0.90 -6.92 13.47
CA LEU A 97 2.22 -6.87 14.07
C LEU A 97 2.15 -6.68 15.59
N PRO A 98 3.01 -7.36 16.36
CA PRO A 98 3.07 -7.23 17.81
C PRO A 98 3.67 -5.89 18.25
N PHE A 99 4.20 -5.11 17.33
CA PHE A 99 4.76 -3.78 17.54
C PHE A 99 4.08 -2.77 16.60
N LYS A 100 4.10 -1.50 17.01
CA LYS A 100 3.50 -0.43 16.23
C LYS A 100 4.19 -0.27 14.89
N SER A 101 3.44 -0.39 13.79
CA SER A 101 3.88 -0.21 12.43
C SER A 101 2.72 0.24 11.54
N PHE A 102 3.04 0.72 10.34
CA PHE A 102 2.04 1.01 9.32
C PHE A 102 1.70 -0.24 8.52
N ALA A 103 0.48 -0.29 7.99
CA ALA A 103 0.07 -1.25 6.98
C ALA A 103 0.19 -0.60 5.61
N SER A 104 1.14 -1.04 4.80
CA SER A 104 1.42 -0.43 3.48
C SER A 104 0.50 -0.90 2.35
N GLY A 105 -0.54 -1.67 2.64
CA GLY A 105 -1.50 -2.15 1.64
C GLY A 105 -2.40 -1.06 1.05
N VAL A 106 -2.64 0.03 1.81
CA VAL A 106 -3.23 1.28 1.33
C VAL A 106 -2.39 2.45 1.81
N VAL A 107 -1.86 3.24 0.87
CA VAL A 107 -1.04 4.42 1.17
C VAL A 107 -1.48 5.57 0.27
N TYR A 108 -1.97 6.65 0.88
CA TYR A 108 -2.31 7.88 0.18
C TYR A 108 -1.16 8.88 0.22
N LEU A 109 -1.00 9.59 -0.89
CA LEU A 109 0.01 10.65 -1.09
C LEU A 109 -0.64 11.81 -1.87
N ALA A 110 -0.63 12.98 -1.29
CA ALA A 110 -0.89 14.19 -2.06
C ALA A 110 0.33 14.53 -2.94
N ALA A 111 0.13 15.29 -4.01
CA ALA A 111 1.24 15.75 -4.86
C ALA A 111 1.94 16.98 -4.24
N THR A 112 2.54 16.81 -3.06
CA THR A 112 3.22 17.89 -2.31
C THR A 112 4.70 17.59 -2.12
N PRO A 113 5.55 18.62 -1.85
CA PRO A 113 6.95 18.39 -1.53
C PRO A 113 7.16 17.46 -0.32
N ALA A 114 6.27 17.49 0.68
CA ALA A 114 6.37 16.61 1.84
C ALA A 114 6.11 15.14 1.48
N SER A 115 5.14 14.88 0.58
CA SER A 115 4.90 13.54 0.03
C SER A 115 6.09 13.05 -0.80
N HIS A 116 6.75 13.90 -1.55
CA HIS A 116 7.98 13.53 -2.28
C HIS A 116 9.09 13.13 -1.31
N ARG A 117 9.34 13.93 -0.28
CA ARG A 117 10.39 13.62 0.71
C ARG A 117 10.18 12.28 1.40
N ILE A 118 8.97 11.97 1.85
CA ILE A 118 8.72 10.66 2.50
C ILE A 118 8.93 9.50 1.52
N LEU A 119 8.58 9.67 0.24
CA LEU A 119 8.81 8.65 -0.79
C LEU A 119 10.30 8.41 -1.06
N GLU A 120 11.10 9.47 -1.14
CA GLU A 120 12.55 9.39 -1.32
C GLU A 120 13.22 8.68 -0.15
N GLU A 121 12.96 9.13 1.08
CA GLU A 121 13.52 8.53 2.28
C GLU A 121 13.06 7.06 2.47
N TRP A 122 11.81 6.76 2.14
CA TRP A 122 11.29 5.38 2.17
C TRP A 122 11.96 4.51 1.12
N GLY A 123 12.15 5.02 -0.11
CA GLY A 123 12.86 4.32 -1.17
C GLY A 123 14.29 3.99 -0.79
N ASP A 124 15.01 4.95 -0.22
CA ASP A 124 16.39 4.76 0.26
C ASP A 124 16.45 3.72 1.40
N ALA A 125 15.52 3.78 2.36
CA ALA A 125 15.44 2.81 3.44
C ALA A 125 15.15 1.38 2.91
N CYS A 126 14.23 1.24 1.96
CA CYS A 126 13.95 -0.04 1.29
C CYS A 126 15.16 -0.57 0.55
N ASN A 127 15.83 0.26 -0.24
CA ASN A 127 17.04 -0.11 -0.98
C ASN A 127 18.15 -0.56 -0.02
N LYS A 128 18.34 0.14 1.09
CA LYS A 128 19.32 -0.24 2.12
C LYS A 128 18.97 -1.58 2.78
N ALA A 129 17.69 -1.80 3.09
CA ALA A 129 17.23 -3.07 3.66
C ALA A 129 17.49 -4.26 2.71
N VAL A 130 17.17 -4.11 1.42
CA VAL A 130 17.40 -5.14 0.40
C VAL A 130 18.89 -5.45 0.24
N ARG A 131 19.76 -4.42 0.09
CA ARG A 131 21.20 -4.58 -0.04
C ARG A 131 21.84 -5.22 1.21
N GLY A 132 21.37 -4.84 2.39
CA GLY A 132 21.81 -5.38 3.68
C GLY A 132 21.23 -6.76 4.01
N LYS A 133 20.45 -7.36 3.07
CA LYS A 133 19.74 -8.63 3.31
C LYS A 133 18.89 -8.62 4.59
N SER A 134 18.38 -7.46 4.96
CA SER A 134 17.47 -7.29 6.09
C SER A 134 16.16 -8.06 5.83
N ARG A 135 15.54 -8.54 6.90
CA ARG A 135 14.20 -9.13 6.84
C ARG A 135 13.09 -8.07 6.92
N GLU A 136 13.47 -6.79 7.02
CA GLU A 136 12.50 -5.70 7.07
C GLU A 136 11.90 -5.48 5.68
N TRP A 137 10.58 -5.47 5.62
CA TRP A 137 9.83 -5.17 4.40
C TRP A 137 9.34 -3.72 4.39
N ASP A 138 8.74 -3.32 3.31
CA ASP A 138 8.36 -1.95 2.98
C ASP A 138 7.55 -1.23 4.07
N GLN A 139 6.56 -1.87 4.70
CA GLN A 139 5.75 -1.24 5.74
C GLN A 139 6.52 -0.90 7.02
N VAL A 140 7.46 -1.75 7.43
CA VAL A 140 8.31 -1.49 8.60
C VAL A 140 9.27 -0.36 8.32
N THR A 141 9.87 -0.34 7.13
CA THR A 141 10.76 0.77 6.71
C THR A 141 9.98 2.08 6.59
N LEU A 142 8.76 2.09 6.04
CA LEU A 142 7.90 3.27 5.97
C LEU A 142 7.64 3.89 7.34
N TYR A 143 7.24 3.07 8.32
CA TYR A 143 7.01 3.55 9.67
C TYR A 143 8.27 4.12 10.33
N LYS A 144 9.42 3.45 10.15
CA LYS A 144 10.70 3.92 10.69
C LYS A 144 11.13 5.25 10.10
N VAL A 145 10.95 5.43 8.79
CA VAL A 145 11.22 6.69 8.09
C VAL A 145 10.32 7.78 8.64
N TRP A 146 9.01 7.61 8.56
CA TRP A 146 8.04 8.59 9.05
C TRP A 146 8.32 9.04 10.50
N LYS A 147 8.61 8.08 11.39
CA LYS A 147 8.90 8.36 12.80
C LYS A 147 10.17 9.19 13.02
N LYS A 148 11.15 9.11 12.11
CA LYS A 148 12.43 9.81 12.20
C LYS A 148 12.45 11.14 11.48
N MET A 149 11.49 11.40 10.60
CA MET A 149 11.41 12.67 9.88
C MET A 149 11.27 13.83 10.87
N LYS A 150 12.08 14.88 10.67
CA LYS A 150 11.96 16.12 11.45
C LYS A 150 10.65 16.84 11.16
N ASP A 151 10.29 16.90 9.87
CA ASP A 151 9.08 17.55 9.37
C ASP A 151 8.28 16.52 8.54
N PRO A 152 7.55 15.59 9.18
CA PRO A 152 6.76 14.61 8.47
C PRO A 152 5.59 15.27 7.74
N PRO A 153 5.09 14.69 6.64
CA PRO A 153 3.90 15.18 5.97
C PRO A 153 2.69 15.22 6.91
N VAL A 154 1.74 16.12 6.66
CA VAL A 154 0.46 16.17 7.40
C VAL A 154 -0.23 14.82 7.24
N THR A 155 -0.18 14.03 8.30
CA THR A 155 -0.52 12.60 8.29
C THR A 155 -1.89 12.33 8.89
N LYS A 156 -2.72 11.60 8.14
CA LYS A 156 -3.97 11.02 8.64
C LYS A 156 -3.81 9.52 8.88
N ILE A 157 -4.15 9.08 10.07
CA ILE A 157 -4.28 7.65 10.34
C ILE A 157 -5.68 7.19 9.90
N LEU A 158 -5.71 6.23 9.00
CA LEU A 158 -6.94 5.67 8.44
C LEU A 158 -7.57 4.66 9.40
N PRO A 159 -8.91 4.53 9.36
CA PRO A 159 -9.61 3.47 10.08
C PRO A 159 -9.10 2.07 9.69
N GLN A 160 -9.21 1.11 10.60
CA GLN A 160 -8.79 -0.28 10.38
C GLN A 160 -9.51 -0.95 9.19
N GLY A 161 -10.69 -0.45 8.80
CA GLY A 161 -11.42 -0.88 7.63
C GLY A 161 -10.68 -0.73 6.29
N TYR A 162 -9.61 0.07 6.23
CA TYR A 162 -8.74 0.17 5.06
C TYR A 162 -7.73 -0.98 4.93
N VAL A 163 -7.57 -1.78 5.97
CA VAL A 163 -6.58 -2.86 6.02
C VAL A 163 -7.18 -4.17 6.54
N LYS A 164 -8.45 -4.43 6.21
CA LYS A 164 -9.11 -5.67 6.59
C LYS A 164 -8.44 -6.86 5.89
N ILE A 165 -7.91 -7.77 6.68
CA ILE A 165 -7.36 -9.04 6.18
C ILE A 165 -8.49 -10.08 6.14
N PHE A 166 -8.64 -10.77 5.02
CA PHE A 166 -9.78 -11.63 4.72
C PHE A 166 -10.00 -12.77 5.74
N ASP A 167 -8.90 -13.34 6.26
CA ASP A 167 -8.91 -14.48 7.19
C ASP A 167 -8.60 -14.08 8.64
N HIS A 168 -8.66 -12.77 8.95
CA HIS A 168 -8.36 -12.29 10.29
C HIS A 168 -9.59 -11.62 10.92
N PRO A 169 -9.99 -12.01 12.13
CA PRO A 169 -11.10 -11.36 12.83
C PRO A 169 -10.76 -9.88 13.09
N TRP A 170 -11.80 -9.05 13.11
CA TRP A 170 -11.67 -7.68 13.59
C TRP A 170 -11.20 -7.68 15.05
N ARG A 171 -10.22 -6.84 15.35
CA ARG A 171 -9.85 -6.55 16.74
C ARG A 171 -10.52 -5.23 17.12
N GLY A 172 -11.52 -5.29 18.01
CA GLY A 172 -12.30 -4.13 18.46
C GLY A 172 -13.75 -4.17 17.98
N ASP A 173 -14.46 -3.07 18.16
CA ASP A 173 -15.89 -2.97 17.98
C ASP A 173 -16.40 -3.54 16.65
N GLU A 174 -17.46 -4.32 16.71
CA GLU A 174 -18.12 -5.01 15.60
C GLU A 174 -18.68 -4.08 14.51
N LEU A 175 -18.66 -2.77 14.74
CA LEU A 175 -19.18 -1.72 13.86
C LEU A 175 -18.15 -1.13 12.88
N GLN A 176 -16.98 -1.74 12.71
CA GLN A 176 -15.99 -1.22 11.79
C GLN A 176 -16.42 -1.38 10.34
N VAL A 177 -16.51 -0.25 9.65
CA VAL A 177 -16.82 -0.21 8.22
C VAL A 177 -15.65 -0.76 7.42
N GLU A 178 -15.91 -1.74 6.58
CA GLU A 178 -14.92 -2.29 5.67
C GLU A 178 -14.85 -1.44 4.40
N TYR A 179 -13.70 -0.83 4.16
CA TYR A 179 -13.39 -0.06 2.94
C TYR A 179 -12.60 -0.89 1.93
N VAL A 180 -11.55 -1.59 2.41
CA VAL A 180 -10.65 -2.38 1.58
C VAL A 180 -10.32 -3.70 2.28
N ARG A 181 -10.47 -4.82 1.56
CA ARG A 181 -10.10 -6.17 2.02
C ARG A 181 -8.88 -6.68 1.27
N HIS A 182 -7.90 -7.19 2.00
CA HIS A 182 -6.66 -7.76 1.48
C HIS A 182 -6.70 -9.29 1.58
N TYR A 183 -6.41 -9.99 0.46
CA TYR A 183 -6.50 -11.44 0.35
C TYR A 183 -5.19 -12.18 0.58
N GLN A 184 -4.09 -11.45 0.83
CA GLN A 184 -2.79 -12.00 1.25
C GLN A 184 -2.23 -13.07 0.30
N PHE A 185 -2.13 -12.77 -0.99
CA PHE A 185 -1.68 -13.71 -2.03
C PHE A 185 -0.28 -14.28 -1.76
N SER A 186 0.61 -13.49 -1.20
CA SER A 186 1.94 -13.95 -0.80
C SER A 186 1.91 -15.11 0.20
N ARG A 187 0.88 -15.17 1.08
CA ARG A 187 0.67 -16.30 2.00
C ARG A 187 0.13 -17.52 1.26
N GLN A 188 -0.77 -17.31 0.30
CA GLN A 188 -1.34 -18.40 -0.50
C GLN A 188 -0.27 -19.08 -1.35
N ILE A 189 0.60 -18.30 -2.01
CA ILE A 189 1.73 -18.81 -2.79
C ILE A 189 2.68 -19.63 -1.92
N LYS A 190 3.06 -19.10 -0.72
CA LYS A 190 3.92 -19.82 0.21
C LYS A 190 3.30 -21.11 0.74
N ARG A 191 1.97 -21.17 0.94
CA ARG A 191 1.27 -22.39 1.36
C ARG A 191 1.27 -23.44 0.24
N LYS A 192 1.00 -23.05 -1.01
CA LYS A 192 1.06 -23.95 -2.17
C LYS A 192 2.46 -24.55 -2.37
N ALA A 193 3.51 -23.71 -2.30
CA ALA A 193 4.90 -24.15 -2.45
C ALA A 193 5.41 -25.08 -1.33
N LYS A 194 4.72 -25.15 -0.17
CA LYS A 194 5.06 -26.09 0.91
C LYS A 194 4.28 -27.40 0.81
N ALA A 195 3.21 -27.43 0.02
CA ALA A 195 2.35 -28.61 -0.16
C ALA A 195 2.73 -29.44 -1.41
N SER A 196 3.58 -28.89 -2.27
CA SER A 196 4.21 -29.55 -3.42
C SER A 196 5.60 -30.08 -3.05
#